data_7953e14e500c23582a7281318b8bb42a
#
_entry.id   7953e14e500c23582a7281318b8bb42a
#
_cell.length_a   1.000
_cell.length_b   1.000
_cell.length_c   1.000
_cell.angle_alpha   90.00
_cell.angle_beta   90.00
_cell.angle_gamma   90.00
#
_symmetry.space_group_name_H-M   'P 1'
#
loop_
_entity.id
_entity.type
_entity.pdbx_description
1 polymer ?
#
loop_
_entity_poly.entity_id
_entity_poly.type
_entity_poly.pdbx_seq_one_letter_code
_entity_poly.pdbx_strand_id
1 'polypeptide(L)'
;MFKLNRRSFVLSTAALAATSGLTGRAISADSGTIRILMAGGDADLANTNNAIDRFHKKFPNFQVSVDMDPIATGWGDFVTKVIGEFAANNPHDIFGTAIETFQTFASRDLLEPLDDFVAKNPNYSDFAPALFEDCKYKGKTYFVPTSWNNIMIHYNRDHFDKAGIAYPKAGWTWEEFREIAKKLTIKDSSGTVTQWGYEVPNQNFFLQPWLFSNGTGALNDDWTASNMLDPKVAESLQFLHDIIHVDGSAPIPGSATMDNEYLAGQVSMINRGHWVIPNIRNAKLNSDVAIPPTKVNDYTVVGFGAVCIKKGADNMDAVQAMVAELTGPEAEADVAKTGSAVPGSKAAAELPEYLAFPPSAPLFYQTLPHTKAVPSPANFQEVEKIFIRYYTAVMADEMSIPDACKQADAELNDSFARLKASLS
;
A
#
# COMPACT_ATOMS: atom_id res chain seq x y z
N MET A 1 -67.46 21.72 -29.81
CA MET A 1 -68.00 23.03 -30.19
C MET A 1 -67.56 24.03 -29.13
N PHE A 2 -67.07 25.18 -29.56
CA PHE A 2 -66.52 26.37 -28.85
C PHE A 2 -65.03 26.27 -28.52
N LYS A 3 -64.18 26.78 -29.32
CA LYS A 3 -63.74 28.11 -29.86
C LYS A 3 -62.80 28.83 -28.86
N LEU A 4 -61.54 28.95 -29.35
CA LEU A 4 -60.46 29.86 -28.94
C LEU A 4 -60.90 31.28 -28.64
N ASN A 5 -60.19 31.95 -27.68
CA ASN A 5 -59.86 33.33 -27.94
C ASN A 5 -58.50 33.75 -27.35
N ARG A 6 -57.78 34.50 -28.17
CA ARG A 6 -56.43 35.08 -28.00
C ARG A 6 -56.57 36.50 -27.42
N ARG A 7 -55.45 36.95 -26.80
CA ARG A 7 -55.01 38.32 -26.57
C ARG A 7 -55.29 38.91 -25.20
N SER A 8 -54.20 39.11 -24.47
CA SER A 8 -53.85 40.47 -24.02
C SER A 8 -52.36 40.56 -23.70
N PHE A 9 -51.71 41.36 -24.50
CA PHE A 9 -50.33 41.84 -24.40
C PHE A 9 -50.37 43.10 -23.50
N VAL A 10 -49.61 43.12 -22.41
CA VAL A 10 -49.27 44.36 -21.73
C VAL A 10 -47.76 44.38 -21.50
N LEU A 11 -47.14 45.29 -22.21
CA LEU A 11 -45.77 45.78 -21.93
C LEU A 11 -45.77 46.57 -20.63
N SER A 12 -44.72 46.34 -19.82
CA SER A 12 -44.25 47.36 -18.88
C SER A 12 -42.72 47.34 -18.89
N THR A 13 -42.18 48.48 -19.20
CA THR A 13 -40.81 48.91 -19.43
C THR A 13 -39.97 48.92 -18.16
N ALA A 14 -38.73 48.50 -18.32
CA ALA A 14 -37.44 48.99 -17.84
C ALA A 14 -37.30 49.57 -16.43
N ALA A 15 -36.39 48.92 -15.65
CA ALA A 15 -35.48 49.65 -14.78
C ALA A 15 -34.10 48.94 -14.86
N LEU A 16 -33.16 49.56 -15.56
CA LEU A 16 -31.75 49.28 -15.39
C LEU A 16 -31.31 49.67 -14.00
N ALA A 17 -30.86 48.71 -13.22
CA ALA A 17 -30.00 49.00 -12.08
C ALA A 17 -28.69 48.25 -12.33
N ALA A 18 -27.68 49.01 -12.68
CA ALA A 18 -26.29 48.58 -12.68
C ALA A 18 -25.89 48.29 -11.24
N THR A 19 -25.59 47.04 -10.91
CA THR A 19 -24.78 46.68 -9.75
C THR A 19 -23.52 45.99 -10.22
N SER A 20 -22.49 46.74 -10.04
CA SER A 20 -21.09 46.35 -10.11
C SER A 20 -20.77 45.07 -9.34
N GLY A 21 -20.01 44.19 -9.98
CA GLY A 21 -18.95 43.40 -9.39
C GLY A 21 -19.29 42.56 -8.18
N LEU A 22 -19.87 41.38 -8.39
CA LEU A 22 -19.70 40.25 -7.52
C LEU A 22 -18.99 39.19 -8.35
N THR A 23 -17.69 39.08 -8.12
CA THR A 23 -16.89 37.90 -8.48
C THR A 23 -17.66 36.69 -7.89
N GLY A 24 -18.23 35.89 -8.76
CA GLY A 24 -18.96 34.72 -8.36
C GLY A 24 -18.01 33.76 -7.62
N ARG A 25 -18.14 33.74 -6.29
CA ARG A 25 -17.76 32.60 -5.50
C ARG A 25 -18.62 31.47 -6.04
N ALA A 26 -18.00 30.43 -6.62
CA ALA A 26 -18.72 29.21 -6.93
C ALA A 26 -19.47 28.79 -5.66
N ILE A 27 -20.81 28.75 -5.72
CA ILE A 27 -21.62 28.26 -4.62
C ILE A 27 -21.29 26.77 -4.57
N SER A 28 -20.58 26.34 -3.53
CA SER A 28 -20.42 24.92 -3.20
C SER A 28 -21.84 24.33 -3.13
N ALA A 29 -22.07 23.20 -3.79
CA ALA A 29 -23.36 22.53 -3.70
C ALA A 29 -23.65 22.18 -2.24
N ASP A 30 -24.85 22.52 -1.74
CA ASP A 30 -25.25 22.24 -0.36
C ASP A 30 -25.55 20.75 -0.11
N SER A 31 -25.55 19.90 -1.15
CA SER A 31 -25.82 18.46 -1.09
C SER A 31 -25.23 17.73 -2.29
N GLY A 32 -24.98 16.43 -2.14
CA GLY A 32 -24.44 15.61 -3.23
C GLY A 32 -24.13 14.20 -2.74
N THR A 33 -23.48 13.42 -3.61
CA THR A 33 -22.95 12.08 -3.30
C THR A 33 -21.47 12.08 -3.54
N ILE A 34 -20.70 11.45 -2.62
CA ILE A 34 -19.29 11.17 -2.77
C ILE A 34 -19.12 9.65 -2.70
N ARG A 35 -18.45 9.08 -3.70
CA ARG A 35 -18.16 7.66 -3.77
C ARG A 35 -16.68 7.44 -3.51
N ILE A 36 -16.36 6.54 -2.59
CA ILE A 36 -14.98 6.23 -2.19
C ILE A 36 -14.72 4.75 -2.49
N LEU A 37 -13.65 4.44 -3.20
CA LEU A 37 -13.07 3.11 -3.26
C LEU A 37 -11.84 3.10 -2.36
N MET A 38 -11.87 2.30 -1.29
CA MET A 38 -10.79 2.21 -0.32
C MET A 38 -10.15 0.82 -0.38
N ALA A 39 -8.84 0.78 -0.50
CA ALA A 39 -8.07 -0.45 -0.34
C ALA A 39 -7.83 -0.73 1.14
N GLY A 40 -8.00 -1.98 1.58
CA GLY A 40 -7.73 -2.38 2.96
C GLY A 40 -8.77 -3.34 3.55
N GLY A 41 -8.68 -3.54 4.86
CA GLY A 41 -9.55 -4.44 5.62
C GLY A 41 -10.50 -3.72 6.58
N ASP A 42 -11.02 -4.49 7.57
CA ASP A 42 -12.01 -4.00 8.54
C ASP A 42 -11.52 -2.80 9.36
N ALA A 43 -10.22 -2.76 9.70
CA ALA A 43 -9.63 -1.64 10.44
C ALA A 43 -9.60 -0.35 9.59
N ASP A 44 -9.33 -0.47 8.28
CA ASP A 44 -9.33 0.67 7.35
C ASP A 44 -10.75 1.16 7.08
N LEU A 45 -11.72 0.24 7.00
CA LEU A 45 -13.14 0.59 6.93
C LEU A 45 -13.58 1.37 8.19
N ALA A 46 -13.16 0.93 9.36
CA ALA A 46 -13.49 1.63 10.62
C ALA A 46 -12.90 3.04 10.64
N ASN A 47 -11.63 3.21 10.24
CA ASN A 47 -10.98 4.52 10.13
C ASN A 47 -11.70 5.41 9.11
N THR A 48 -12.09 4.86 7.96
CA THR A 48 -12.84 5.58 6.92
C THR A 48 -14.20 6.03 7.43
N ASN A 49 -14.93 5.19 8.16
CA ASN A 49 -16.21 5.55 8.75
C ASN A 49 -16.09 6.67 9.78
N ASN A 50 -15.05 6.67 10.62
CA ASN A 50 -14.74 7.77 11.54
C ASN A 50 -14.54 9.09 10.78
N ALA A 51 -13.82 9.06 9.64
CA ALA A 51 -13.63 10.23 8.80
C ALA A 51 -14.96 10.72 8.18
N ILE A 52 -15.82 9.81 7.73
CA ILE A 52 -17.16 10.13 7.21
C ILE A 52 -18.02 10.76 8.30
N ASP A 53 -17.98 10.27 9.53
CA ASP A 53 -18.72 10.86 10.66
C ASP A 53 -18.25 12.28 10.96
N ARG A 54 -16.95 12.56 10.87
CA ARG A 54 -16.40 13.92 10.98
C ARG A 54 -16.83 14.81 9.83
N PHE A 55 -16.81 14.29 8.61
CA PHE A 55 -17.26 15.00 7.41
C PHE A 55 -18.74 15.39 7.50
N HIS A 56 -19.63 14.50 7.93
CA HIS A 56 -21.06 14.75 8.04
C HIS A 56 -21.41 15.85 9.06
N LYS A 57 -20.56 16.12 10.07
CA LYS A 57 -20.74 17.26 10.97
C LYS A 57 -20.61 18.60 10.24
N LYS A 58 -19.86 18.65 9.16
CA LYS A 58 -19.62 19.85 8.34
C LYS A 58 -20.49 19.89 7.09
N PHE A 59 -20.82 18.73 6.54
CA PHE A 59 -21.57 18.53 5.29
C PHE A 59 -22.73 17.54 5.49
N PRO A 60 -23.75 17.87 6.31
CA PRO A 60 -24.80 16.91 6.72
C PRO A 60 -25.71 16.44 5.59
N ASN A 61 -25.76 17.16 4.48
CA ASN A 61 -26.63 16.84 3.34
C ASN A 61 -25.94 16.04 2.24
N PHE A 62 -24.66 15.72 2.41
CA PHE A 62 -23.94 14.84 1.49
C PHE A 62 -24.16 13.38 1.87
N GLN A 63 -24.29 12.52 0.86
CA GLN A 63 -24.21 11.08 1.03
C GLN A 63 -22.78 10.60 0.69
N VAL A 64 -22.23 9.74 1.53
CA VAL A 64 -20.92 9.14 1.27
C VAL A 64 -21.08 7.62 1.24
N SER A 65 -20.63 6.99 0.16
CA SER A 65 -20.57 5.54 0.05
C SER A 65 -19.12 5.07 -0.06
N VAL A 66 -18.82 3.95 0.57
CA VAL A 66 -17.48 3.33 0.57
C VAL A 66 -17.59 1.92 0.04
N ASP A 67 -16.82 1.64 -1.00
CA ASP A 67 -16.53 0.29 -1.46
C ASP A 67 -15.12 -0.11 -0.97
N MET A 68 -14.99 -1.29 -0.35
CA MET A 68 -13.70 -1.80 0.11
C MET A 68 -13.13 -2.81 -0.89
N ASP A 69 -11.82 -2.73 -1.10
CA ASP A 69 -11.05 -3.73 -1.84
C ASP A 69 -9.99 -4.35 -0.91
N PRO A 70 -10.06 -5.64 -0.61
CA PRO A 70 -9.16 -6.28 0.35
C PRO A 70 -7.74 -6.51 -0.17
N ILE A 71 -7.45 -6.15 -1.44
CA ILE A 71 -6.14 -6.36 -2.10
C ILE A 71 -5.64 -7.81 -1.98
N ALA A 72 -6.56 -8.77 -2.03
CA ALA A 72 -6.25 -10.18 -1.83
C ALA A 72 -5.27 -10.76 -2.87
N THR A 73 -5.27 -10.21 -4.08
CA THR A 73 -4.47 -10.65 -5.24
C THR A 73 -3.38 -9.65 -5.66
N GLY A 74 -3.16 -8.60 -4.86
CA GLY A 74 -2.16 -7.57 -5.10
C GLY A 74 -2.68 -6.31 -5.81
N TRP A 75 -1.81 -5.31 -5.91
CA TRP A 75 -2.17 -3.99 -6.45
C TRP A 75 -2.44 -3.97 -7.94
N GLY A 76 -1.94 -4.95 -8.70
CA GLY A 76 -2.20 -5.06 -10.13
C GLY A 76 -3.68 -5.26 -10.47
N ASP A 77 -4.41 -6.02 -9.67
CA ASP A 77 -5.85 -6.23 -9.86
C ASP A 77 -6.66 -5.00 -9.44
N PHE A 78 -6.25 -4.30 -8.39
CA PHE A 78 -6.83 -3.00 -8.02
C PHE A 78 -6.68 -1.97 -9.16
N VAL A 79 -5.50 -1.87 -9.76
CA VAL A 79 -5.27 -1.02 -10.94
C VAL A 79 -6.22 -1.39 -12.08
N THR A 80 -6.40 -2.68 -12.35
CA THR A 80 -7.33 -3.16 -13.39
C THR A 80 -8.76 -2.71 -13.12
N LYS A 81 -9.21 -2.84 -11.87
CA LYS A 81 -10.56 -2.41 -11.43
C LYS A 81 -10.75 -0.92 -11.64
N VAL A 82 -9.83 -0.09 -11.14
CA VAL A 82 -9.93 1.37 -11.27
C VAL A 82 -9.93 1.82 -12.74
N ILE A 83 -9.04 1.28 -13.57
CA ILE A 83 -9.02 1.59 -15.00
C ILE A 83 -10.33 1.17 -15.67
N GLY A 84 -10.89 0.02 -15.28
CA GLY A 84 -12.20 -0.44 -15.76
C GLY A 84 -13.33 0.52 -15.40
N GLU A 85 -13.33 1.11 -14.21
CA GLU A 85 -14.31 2.12 -13.80
C GLU A 85 -14.22 3.40 -14.68
N PHE A 86 -12.99 3.86 -14.95
CA PHE A 86 -12.80 5.00 -15.87
C PHE A 86 -13.24 4.67 -17.30
N ALA A 87 -12.94 3.47 -17.80
CA ALA A 87 -13.38 3.03 -19.11
C ALA A 87 -14.90 2.91 -19.22
N ALA A 88 -15.57 2.53 -18.13
CA ALA A 88 -17.03 2.50 -18.01
C ALA A 88 -17.67 3.88 -17.79
N ASN A 89 -16.86 4.95 -17.71
CA ASN A 89 -17.28 6.32 -17.38
C ASN A 89 -18.08 6.41 -16.04
N ASN A 90 -17.69 5.58 -15.06
CA ASN A 90 -18.31 5.53 -13.73
C ASN A 90 -17.28 5.34 -12.61
N PRO A 91 -16.19 6.12 -12.57
CA PRO A 91 -15.21 6.00 -11.50
C PRO A 91 -15.73 6.54 -10.17
N HIS A 92 -15.18 6.04 -9.07
CA HIS A 92 -15.32 6.66 -7.76
C HIS A 92 -14.72 8.08 -7.75
N ASP A 93 -15.15 8.90 -6.82
CA ASP A 93 -14.65 10.29 -6.68
C ASP A 93 -13.31 10.34 -5.98
N ILE A 94 -13.13 9.46 -4.97
CA ILE A 94 -11.92 9.31 -4.16
C ILE A 94 -11.46 7.86 -4.23
N PHE A 95 -10.14 7.67 -4.39
CA PHE A 95 -9.49 6.37 -4.30
C PHE A 95 -8.51 6.40 -3.14
N GLY A 96 -8.69 5.49 -2.17
CA GLY A 96 -7.69 5.14 -1.17
C GLY A 96 -6.88 3.96 -1.69
N THR A 97 -5.60 4.17 -1.93
CA THR A 97 -4.72 3.27 -2.67
C THR A 97 -3.30 3.30 -2.13
N ALA A 98 -2.35 2.74 -2.83
CA ALA A 98 -0.94 2.77 -2.48
C ALA A 98 -0.08 3.34 -3.60
N ILE A 99 1.17 3.64 -3.25
CA ILE A 99 2.15 4.26 -4.16
C ILE A 99 2.38 3.41 -5.42
N GLU A 100 2.23 2.09 -5.34
CA GLU A 100 2.37 1.16 -6.47
C GLU A 100 1.45 1.49 -7.64
N THR A 101 0.33 2.13 -7.37
CA THR A 101 -0.65 2.50 -8.40
C THR A 101 -0.40 3.89 -9.00
N PHE A 102 0.40 4.70 -8.31
CA PHE A 102 0.52 6.14 -8.54
C PHE A 102 0.90 6.50 -9.98
N GLN A 103 2.04 6.02 -10.46
CA GLN A 103 2.50 6.37 -11.81
C GLN A 103 1.55 5.89 -12.90
N THR A 104 0.89 4.76 -12.67
CA THR A 104 -0.10 4.22 -13.60
C THR A 104 -1.30 5.17 -13.77
N PHE A 105 -1.81 5.73 -12.69
CA PHE A 105 -2.96 6.65 -12.75
C PHE A 105 -2.55 8.06 -13.21
N ALA A 106 -1.47 8.59 -12.65
CA ALA A 106 -0.99 9.93 -12.98
C ALA A 106 -0.53 10.05 -14.45
N SER A 107 0.13 9.03 -15.02
CA SER A 107 0.58 9.05 -16.41
C SER A 107 -0.58 9.02 -17.42
N ARG A 108 -1.75 8.51 -17.02
CA ARG A 108 -2.97 8.44 -17.84
C ARG A 108 -3.89 9.64 -17.67
N ASP A 109 -3.47 10.67 -16.93
CA ASP A 109 -4.27 11.89 -16.68
C ASP A 109 -5.63 11.61 -16.03
N LEU A 110 -5.69 10.62 -15.13
CA LEU A 110 -6.93 10.20 -14.46
C LEU A 110 -7.24 10.99 -13.18
N LEU A 111 -6.25 11.70 -12.64
CA LEU A 111 -6.28 12.29 -11.31
C LEU A 111 -6.31 13.82 -11.34
N GLU A 112 -6.90 14.41 -10.30
CA GLU A 112 -6.89 15.84 -10.04
C GLU A 112 -5.57 16.25 -9.37
N PRO A 113 -4.89 17.33 -9.82
CA PRO A 113 -3.75 17.89 -9.10
C PRO A 113 -4.15 18.44 -7.73
N LEU A 114 -3.36 18.16 -6.70
CA LEU A 114 -3.67 18.50 -5.30
C LEU A 114 -2.67 19.49 -4.67
N ASP A 115 -1.84 20.17 -5.48
CA ASP A 115 -0.83 21.11 -4.97
C ASP A 115 -1.44 22.20 -4.08
N ASP A 116 -2.51 22.85 -4.55
CA ASP A 116 -3.22 23.90 -3.79
C ASP A 116 -3.88 23.36 -2.53
N PHE A 117 -4.40 22.13 -2.58
CA PHE A 117 -4.99 21.46 -1.44
C PHE A 117 -3.92 21.19 -0.36
N VAL A 118 -2.79 20.61 -0.74
CA VAL A 118 -1.69 20.32 0.18
C VAL A 118 -1.13 21.61 0.79
N ALA A 119 -0.92 22.66 -0.02
CA ALA A 119 -0.40 23.94 0.44
C ALA A 119 -1.31 24.63 1.48
N LYS A 120 -2.62 24.40 1.43
CA LYS A 120 -3.62 24.97 2.37
C LYS A 120 -3.78 24.17 3.66
N ASN A 121 -3.17 22.98 3.76
CA ASN A 121 -3.31 22.08 4.90
C ASN A 121 -1.98 21.93 5.65
N PRO A 122 -1.68 22.79 6.63
CA PRO A 122 -0.40 22.81 7.35
C PRO A 122 -0.13 21.53 8.16
N ASN A 123 -1.13 20.71 8.41
CA ASN A 123 -1.02 19.43 9.14
C ASN A 123 -0.03 18.46 8.49
N TYR A 124 0.16 18.56 7.17
CA TYR A 124 1.09 17.68 6.45
C TYR A 124 2.56 18.00 6.70
N SER A 125 2.89 19.10 7.37
CA SER A 125 4.27 19.42 7.76
C SER A 125 4.88 18.45 8.78
N ASP A 126 4.05 17.66 9.46
CA ASP A 126 4.48 16.60 10.40
C ASP A 126 4.76 15.25 9.73
N PHE A 127 4.42 15.12 8.45
CA PHE A 127 4.72 13.92 7.66
C PHE A 127 6.19 13.94 7.21
N ALA A 128 6.76 12.74 7.02
CA ALA A 128 8.09 12.65 6.42
C ALA A 128 8.08 13.26 5.00
N PRO A 129 8.95 14.23 4.68
CA PRO A 129 8.93 14.93 3.39
C PRO A 129 9.06 13.99 2.18
N ALA A 130 9.78 12.88 2.33
CA ALA A 130 9.95 11.87 1.28
C ALA A 130 8.62 11.29 0.79
N LEU A 131 7.62 11.13 1.66
CA LEU A 131 6.31 10.62 1.28
C LEU A 131 5.61 11.53 0.27
N PHE A 132 5.77 12.86 0.38
CA PHE A 132 5.17 13.80 -0.57
C PHE A 132 5.98 13.94 -1.86
N GLU A 133 7.29 13.73 -1.84
CA GLU A 133 8.10 13.74 -3.08
C GLU A 133 7.69 12.58 -3.99
N ASP A 134 7.44 11.40 -3.43
CA ASP A 134 6.99 10.24 -4.19
C ASP A 134 5.54 10.38 -4.71
N CYS A 135 4.77 11.35 -4.21
CA CYS A 135 3.42 11.69 -4.68
C CYS A 135 3.39 12.65 -5.88
N LYS A 136 4.55 13.01 -6.45
CA LYS A 136 4.64 13.96 -7.56
C LYS A 136 4.86 13.27 -8.91
N TYR A 137 4.08 13.68 -9.90
CA TYR A 137 4.26 13.30 -11.30
C TYR A 137 4.42 14.56 -12.14
N LYS A 138 5.53 14.68 -12.90
CA LYS A 138 5.86 15.87 -13.69
C LYS A 138 5.75 17.19 -12.89
N GLY A 139 6.19 17.16 -11.63
CA GLY A 139 6.22 18.30 -10.74
C GLY A 139 4.89 18.70 -10.10
N LYS A 140 3.83 17.93 -10.27
CA LYS A 140 2.52 18.13 -9.63
C LYS A 140 2.21 17.02 -8.66
N THR A 141 1.63 17.37 -7.52
CA THR A 141 1.16 16.43 -6.49
C THR A 141 -0.22 15.89 -6.86
N TYR A 142 -0.41 14.57 -6.82
CA TYR A 142 -1.70 13.93 -7.09
C TYR A 142 -2.18 13.03 -5.96
N PHE A 143 -1.28 12.57 -5.10
CA PHE A 143 -1.60 11.75 -3.93
C PHE A 143 -1.38 12.54 -2.65
N VAL A 144 -2.20 12.28 -1.65
CA VAL A 144 -2.01 12.72 -0.26
C VAL A 144 -1.74 11.47 0.58
N PRO A 145 -0.55 11.33 1.16
CA PRO A 145 -0.25 10.18 2.03
C PRO A 145 -1.21 10.10 3.22
N THR A 146 -1.59 8.88 3.60
CA THR A 146 -2.42 8.60 4.79
C THR A 146 -1.68 7.80 5.85
N SER A 147 -0.72 6.99 5.41
CA SER A 147 -0.01 6.04 6.27
C SER A 147 1.12 5.43 5.47
N TRP A 148 2.01 4.72 6.13
CA TRP A 148 3.05 3.98 5.43
C TRP A 148 3.29 2.62 6.09
N ASN A 149 4.03 1.77 5.41
CA ASN A 149 4.47 0.49 5.92
C ASN A 149 5.87 0.17 5.42
N ASN A 150 6.67 -0.41 6.28
CA ASN A 150 7.86 -1.15 5.90
C ASN A 150 7.65 -2.63 6.25
N ILE A 151 8.37 -3.50 5.58
CA ILE A 151 8.32 -4.91 5.90
C ILE A 151 9.26 -5.21 7.05
N MET A 152 8.71 -5.83 8.09
CA MET A 152 9.42 -6.34 9.25
C MET A 152 9.26 -7.87 9.34
N ILE A 153 10.13 -8.53 10.09
CA ILE A 153 9.92 -9.92 10.49
C ILE A 153 9.03 -9.92 11.73
N HIS A 154 7.79 -10.34 11.59
CA HIS A 154 6.94 -10.68 12.74
C HIS A 154 7.30 -12.06 13.22
N TYR A 155 7.48 -12.25 14.54
CA TYR A 155 7.85 -13.54 15.10
C TYR A 155 7.04 -13.88 16.34
N ASN A 156 6.72 -15.17 16.49
CA ASN A 156 6.01 -15.72 17.64
C ASN A 156 7.00 -15.92 18.79
N ARG A 157 6.92 -15.12 19.85
CA ARG A 157 7.84 -15.17 21.00
C ARG A 157 7.76 -16.49 21.76
N ASP A 158 6.56 -17.08 21.89
CA ASP A 158 6.41 -18.37 22.57
C ASP A 158 7.16 -19.50 21.87
N HIS A 159 7.29 -19.44 20.52
CA HIS A 159 8.08 -20.42 19.78
C HIS A 159 9.59 -20.26 20.06
N PHE A 160 10.07 -19.02 20.13
CA PHE A 160 11.46 -18.73 20.48
C PHE A 160 11.78 -19.17 21.91
N ASP A 161 10.92 -18.82 22.87
CA ASP A 161 11.08 -19.18 24.30
C ASP A 161 11.09 -20.69 24.48
N LYS A 162 10.14 -21.40 23.85
CA LYS A 162 10.04 -22.87 23.91
C LYS A 162 11.26 -23.56 23.30
N ALA A 163 11.85 -22.98 22.24
CA ALA A 163 13.06 -23.50 21.59
C ALA A 163 14.36 -23.07 22.30
N GLY A 164 14.29 -22.18 23.30
CA GLY A 164 15.48 -21.61 23.95
C GLY A 164 16.32 -20.73 23.04
N ILE A 165 15.69 -20.08 22.06
CA ILE A 165 16.35 -19.22 21.08
C ILE A 165 16.20 -17.76 21.51
N ALA A 166 17.29 -17.01 21.52
CA ALA A 166 17.24 -15.57 21.78
C ALA A 166 16.46 -14.84 20.69
N TYR A 167 15.72 -13.80 21.07
CA TYR A 167 15.00 -12.96 20.09
C TYR A 167 15.96 -12.27 19.15
N PRO A 168 15.53 -12.02 17.87
CA PRO A 168 16.35 -11.34 16.89
C PRO A 168 16.80 -9.96 17.37
N LYS A 169 18.04 -9.58 17.03
CA LYS A 169 18.60 -8.26 17.35
C LYS A 169 18.93 -7.53 16.05
N ALA A 170 19.00 -6.20 16.12
CA ALA A 170 19.45 -5.43 14.96
C ALA A 170 20.81 -5.94 14.44
N GLY A 171 20.93 -6.05 13.12
CA GLY A 171 22.13 -6.56 12.45
C GLY A 171 22.27 -8.07 12.42
N TRP A 172 21.25 -8.86 12.81
CA TRP A 172 21.27 -10.30 12.57
C TRP A 172 21.36 -10.61 11.07
N THR A 173 22.01 -11.72 10.73
CA THR A 173 22.37 -12.04 9.34
C THR A 173 21.38 -13.01 8.69
N TRP A 174 21.47 -13.13 7.38
CA TRP A 174 20.74 -14.16 6.63
C TRP A 174 21.05 -15.57 7.13
N GLU A 175 22.30 -15.85 7.46
CA GLU A 175 22.74 -17.12 7.98
C GLU A 175 22.12 -17.42 9.35
N GLU A 176 22.11 -16.43 10.27
CA GLU A 176 21.48 -16.55 11.58
C GLU A 176 19.95 -16.76 11.44
N PHE A 177 19.30 -16.01 10.54
CA PHE A 177 17.89 -16.19 10.23
C PHE A 177 17.59 -17.62 9.77
N ARG A 178 18.36 -18.14 8.83
CA ARG A 178 18.22 -19.49 8.28
C ARG A 178 18.36 -20.57 9.37
N GLU A 179 19.36 -20.45 10.25
CA GLU A 179 19.55 -21.36 11.39
C GLU A 179 18.41 -21.29 12.39
N ILE A 180 17.86 -20.08 12.65
CA ILE A 180 16.70 -19.90 13.53
C ILE A 180 15.46 -20.55 12.88
N ALA A 181 15.20 -20.31 11.59
CA ALA A 181 14.06 -20.91 10.90
C ALA A 181 14.10 -22.45 10.94
N LYS A 182 15.28 -23.07 10.74
CA LYS A 182 15.46 -24.52 10.89
C LYS A 182 15.12 -25.01 12.30
N LYS A 183 15.63 -24.33 13.34
CA LYS A 183 15.39 -24.71 14.74
C LYS A 183 13.94 -24.55 15.18
N LEU A 184 13.22 -23.59 14.59
CA LEU A 184 11.80 -23.35 14.87
C LEU A 184 10.87 -24.28 14.08
N THR A 185 11.39 -25.02 13.08
CA THR A 185 10.60 -25.99 12.34
C THR A 185 10.44 -27.27 13.14
N ILE A 186 9.17 -27.66 13.40
CA ILE A 186 8.86 -28.86 14.17
C ILE A 186 8.19 -29.89 13.26
N LYS A 187 8.67 -31.13 13.36
CA LYS A 187 8.07 -32.29 12.68
C LYS A 187 7.55 -33.27 13.73
N ASP A 188 6.45 -33.91 13.41
CA ASP A 188 5.92 -35.00 14.22
C ASP A 188 6.72 -36.30 14.00
N SER A 189 6.31 -37.37 14.69
CA SER A 189 6.96 -38.69 14.58
C SER A 189 6.85 -39.33 13.21
N SER A 190 5.94 -38.88 12.35
CA SER A 190 5.80 -39.31 10.96
C SER A 190 6.68 -38.53 9.99
N GLY A 191 7.32 -37.45 10.46
CA GLY A 191 8.09 -36.53 9.63
C GLY A 191 7.26 -35.41 9.02
N THR A 192 5.96 -35.32 9.34
CA THR A 192 5.08 -34.24 8.87
C THR A 192 5.39 -32.96 9.65
N VAL A 193 5.54 -31.84 8.95
CA VAL A 193 5.76 -30.54 9.58
C VAL A 193 4.48 -30.08 10.25
N THR A 194 4.55 -29.83 11.56
CA THR A 194 3.46 -29.30 12.38
C THR A 194 3.62 -27.83 12.73
N GLN A 195 4.84 -27.30 12.59
CA GLN A 195 5.17 -25.89 12.74
C GLN A 195 6.30 -25.54 11.78
N TRP A 196 6.08 -24.56 10.93
CA TRP A 196 7.08 -24.00 10.05
C TRP A 196 7.90 -22.91 10.76
N GLY A 197 9.18 -22.87 10.47
CA GLY A 197 10.06 -21.81 10.98
C GLY A 197 9.77 -20.46 10.34
N TYR A 198 9.43 -20.48 9.05
CA TYR A 198 9.22 -19.29 8.26
C TYR A 198 8.20 -19.50 7.14
N GLU A 199 7.55 -18.41 6.69
CA GLU A 199 6.81 -18.32 5.44
C GLU A 199 7.65 -17.61 4.39
N VAL A 200 8.07 -18.30 3.34
CA VAL A 200 8.70 -17.66 2.18
C VAL A 200 7.66 -16.77 1.48
N PRO A 201 7.97 -15.49 1.21
CA PRO A 201 7.03 -14.54 0.63
C PRO A 201 6.45 -14.97 -0.71
N ASN A 202 5.22 -14.60 -0.98
CA ASN A 202 4.52 -14.86 -2.25
C ASN A 202 4.08 -13.59 -2.98
N GLN A 203 4.42 -12.43 -2.48
CA GLN A 203 4.08 -11.13 -3.06
C GLN A 203 5.32 -10.25 -3.24
N ASN A 204 5.29 -9.42 -4.27
CA ASN A 204 6.41 -8.56 -4.63
C ASN A 204 6.89 -7.68 -3.45
N PHE A 205 5.99 -7.01 -2.75
CA PHE A 205 6.33 -6.13 -1.63
C PHE A 205 7.09 -6.87 -0.52
N PHE A 206 6.68 -8.11 -0.20
CA PHE A 206 7.29 -8.90 0.86
C PHE A 206 8.67 -9.48 0.48
N LEU A 207 8.96 -9.57 -0.83
CA LEU A 207 10.23 -10.04 -1.36
C LEU A 207 11.34 -8.98 -1.32
N GLN A 208 10.96 -7.69 -1.39
CA GLN A 208 11.93 -6.60 -1.54
C GLN A 208 13.01 -6.57 -0.45
N PRO A 209 12.74 -6.84 0.85
CA PRO A 209 13.79 -6.86 1.87
C PRO A 209 14.93 -7.84 1.54
N TRP A 210 14.63 -8.98 0.92
CA TRP A 210 15.63 -9.97 0.54
C TRP A 210 16.53 -9.51 -0.62
N LEU A 211 15.96 -8.73 -1.55
CA LEU A 211 16.72 -8.11 -2.62
C LEU A 211 17.50 -6.90 -2.11
N PHE A 212 16.84 -6.00 -1.37
CA PHE A 212 17.43 -4.76 -0.91
C PHE A 212 18.55 -4.97 0.11
N SER A 213 18.38 -5.91 1.06
CA SER A 213 19.44 -6.24 2.01
C SER A 213 20.67 -6.88 1.35
N ASN A 214 20.52 -7.49 0.16
CA ASN A 214 21.63 -7.94 -0.66
C ASN A 214 22.22 -6.84 -1.57
N GLY A 215 21.69 -5.62 -1.51
CA GLY A 215 22.15 -4.47 -2.28
C GLY A 215 21.80 -4.55 -3.76
N THR A 216 20.63 -5.11 -4.09
CA THR A 216 20.09 -5.25 -5.45
C THR A 216 18.58 -5.01 -5.49
N GLY A 217 17.95 -5.16 -6.64
CA GLY A 217 16.51 -5.13 -6.89
C GLY A 217 16.22 -5.80 -8.22
N ALA A 218 14.96 -6.16 -8.47
CA ALA A 218 14.53 -6.74 -9.74
C ALA A 218 14.55 -5.72 -10.91
N LEU A 219 14.49 -4.42 -10.58
CA LEU A 219 14.61 -3.30 -11.52
C LEU A 219 15.84 -2.46 -11.19
N ASN A 220 16.30 -1.66 -12.15
CA ASN A 220 17.28 -0.60 -11.92
C ASN A 220 16.71 0.51 -11.00
N ASP A 221 17.59 1.37 -10.48
CA ASP A 221 17.21 2.40 -9.49
C ASP A 221 16.14 3.40 -10.02
N ASP A 222 16.10 3.65 -11.32
CA ASP A 222 15.14 4.56 -11.97
C ASP A 222 13.82 3.86 -12.36
N TRP A 223 13.70 2.55 -12.13
CA TRP A 223 12.56 1.72 -12.52
C TRP A 223 12.18 1.78 -14.01
N THR A 224 13.21 1.87 -14.86
CA THR A 224 13.06 2.00 -16.33
C THR A 224 13.53 0.79 -17.10
N ALA A 225 14.18 -0.16 -16.43
CA ALA A 225 14.71 -1.37 -17.02
C ALA A 225 14.80 -2.51 -16.00
N SER A 226 14.86 -3.73 -16.48
CA SER A 226 15.14 -4.91 -15.68
C SER A 226 16.56 -4.90 -15.12
N ASN A 227 16.71 -5.45 -13.90
CA ASN A 227 18.00 -5.76 -13.27
C ASN A 227 18.11 -7.26 -12.93
N MET A 228 17.26 -8.09 -13.52
CA MET A 228 17.18 -9.52 -13.21
C MET A 228 18.47 -10.31 -13.52
N LEU A 229 19.37 -9.76 -14.33
CA LEU A 229 20.66 -10.38 -14.64
C LEU A 229 21.77 -10.02 -13.63
N ASP A 230 21.51 -9.18 -12.63
CA ASP A 230 22.44 -8.97 -11.52
C ASP A 230 22.62 -10.29 -10.74
N PRO A 231 23.87 -10.79 -10.57
CA PRO A 231 24.13 -12.03 -9.82
C PRO A 231 23.55 -12.03 -8.41
N LYS A 232 23.40 -10.87 -7.78
CA LYS A 232 22.80 -10.73 -6.45
C LYS A 232 21.29 -11.02 -6.43
N VAL A 233 20.58 -10.80 -7.55
CA VAL A 233 19.19 -11.24 -7.68
C VAL A 233 19.11 -12.75 -7.62
N ALA A 234 19.94 -13.45 -8.42
CA ALA A 234 20.03 -14.91 -8.40
C ALA A 234 20.42 -15.45 -7.00
N GLU A 235 21.36 -14.79 -6.30
CA GLU A 235 21.75 -15.14 -4.92
C GLU A 235 20.57 -15.01 -3.95
N SER A 236 19.77 -13.94 -4.07
CA SER A 236 18.59 -13.73 -3.21
C SER A 236 17.50 -14.79 -3.47
N LEU A 237 17.25 -15.13 -4.73
CA LEU A 237 16.33 -16.20 -5.09
C LEU A 237 16.83 -17.56 -4.59
N GLN A 238 18.13 -17.84 -4.71
CA GLN A 238 18.74 -19.09 -4.21
C GLN A 238 18.61 -19.21 -2.69
N PHE A 239 18.78 -18.12 -1.96
CA PHE A 239 18.63 -18.12 -0.51
C PHE A 239 17.21 -18.54 -0.09
N LEU A 240 16.17 -17.95 -0.73
CA LEU A 240 14.77 -18.29 -0.43
C LEU A 240 14.41 -19.72 -0.88
N HIS A 241 14.92 -20.15 -2.04
CA HIS A 241 14.76 -21.51 -2.54
C HIS A 241 15.38 -22.54 -1.58
N ASP A 242 16.58 -22.26 -1.05
CA ASP A 242 17.24 -23.14 -0.09
C ASP A 242 16.47 -23.31 1.22
N ILE A 243 15.82 -22.26 1.72
CA ILE A 243 14.96 -22.32 2.92
C ILE A 243 13.84 -23.36 2.73
N ILE A 244 13.30 -23.48 1.51
CA ILE A 244 12.26 -24.44 1.16
C ILE A 244 12.85 -25.83 0.94
N HIS A 245 13.78 -25.96 0.00
CA HIS A 245 14.16 -27.25 -0.59
C HIS A 245 15.39 -27.91 0.08
N VAL A 246 16.29 -27.09 0.67
CA VAL A 246 17.46 -27.61 1.37
C VAL A 246 17.21 -27.75 2.86
N ASP A 247 16.65 -26.71 3.50
CA ASP A 247 16.42 -26.68 4.94
C ASP A 247 15.07 -27.30 5.33
N GLY A 248 14.08 -27.27 4.45
CA GLY A 248 12.72 -27.71 4.73
C GLY A 248 12.11 -26.96 5.90
N SER A 249 12.42 -25.65 6.02
CA SER A 249 11.97 -24.79 7.11
C SER A 249 10.84 -23.83 6.72
N ALA A 250 10.44 -23.83 5.45
CA ALA A 250 9.27 -23.16 4.93
C ALA A 250 8.54 -24.04 3.90
N PRO A 251 7.23 -23.90 3.74
CA PRO A 251 6.50 -24.53 2.62
C PRO A 251 6.79 -23.80 1.31
N ILE A 252 6.48 -24.44 0.19
CA ILE A 252 6.42 -23.75 -1.11
C ILE A 252 5.33 -22.68 -1.03
N PRO A 253 5.60 -21.43 -1.46
CA PRO A 253 4.63 -20.36 -1.42
C PRO A 253 3.36 -20.69 -2.21
N GLY A 254 2.20 -20.56 -1.57
CA GLY A 254 0.89 -20.66 -2.22
C GLY A 254 0.42 -19.34 -2.82
N SER A 255 -0.80 -19.32 -3.35
CA SER A 255 -1.44 -18.11 -3.86
C SER A 255 -1.92 -17.17 -2.74
N ALA A 256 -2.14 -17.69 -1.52
CA ALA A 256 -2.52 -16.93 -0.33
C ALA A 256 -1.35 -16.83 0.65
N THR A 257 -1.38 -15.80 1.50
CA THR A 257 -0.47 -15.64 2.63
C THR A 257 -0.81 -16.59 3.76
N MET A 258 0.16 -16.91 4.61
CA MET A 258 -0.02 -17.79 5.78
C MET A 258 -0.36 -17.01 7.06
N ASP A 259 -1.10 -15.91 6.95
CA ASP A 259 -1.46 -15.08 8.11
C ASP A 259 -2.29 -15.85 9.14
N ASN A 260 -3.25 -16.68 8.67
CA ASN A 260 -4.08 -17.51 9.55
C ASN A 260 -3.25 -18.58 10.25
N GLU A 261 -2.31 -19.21 9.55
CA GLU A 261 -1.38 -20.20 10.10
C GLU A 261 -0.44 -19.57 11.14
N TYR A 262 0.01 -18.33 10.90
CA TYR A 262 0.79 -17.56 11.87
C TYR A 262 -0.04 -17.27 13.13
N LEU A 263 -1.27 -16.79 12.97
CA LEU A 263 -2.19 -16.53 14.08
C LEU A 263 -2.53 -17.80 14.87
N ALA A 264 -2.58 -18.95 14.19
CA ALA A 264 -2.81 -20.27 14.79
C ALA A 264 -1.55 -20.90 15.42
N GLY A 265 -0.37 -20.24 15.33
CA GLY A 265 0.89 -20.77 15.84
C GLY A 265 1.48 -21.90 15.01
N GLN A 266 1.13 -22.00 13.73
CA GLN A 266 1.67 -23.01 12.81
C GLN A 266 2.86 -22.51 12.01
N VAL A 267 3.12 -21.20 12.05
CA VAL A 267 4.28 -20.53 11.46
C VAL A 267 4.94 -19.66 12.52
N SER A 268 6.26 -19.65 12.58
CA SER A 268 7.01 -18.94 13.62
C SER A 268 7.41 -17.52 13.24
N MET A 269 7.68 -17.28 11.95
CA MET A 269 8.11 -15.98 11.43
C MET A 269 7.45 -15.70 10.08
N ILE A 270 7.00 -14.45 9.86
CA ILE A 270 6.43 -13.95 8.60
C ILE A 270 6.97 -12.56 8.27
N ASN A 271 7.06 -12.25 6.97
CA ASN A 271 7.37 -10.89 6.48
C ASN A 271 6.08 -10.12 6.28
N ARG A 272 5.81 -9.12 7.11
CA ARG A 272 4.62 -8.26 6.96
C ARG A 272 4.90 -6.82 7.39
N GLY A 273 4.05 -5.93 6.96
CA GLY A 273 3.96 -4.58 7.50
C GLY A 273 3.09 -4.51 8.74
N HIS A 274 2.75 -3.29 9.15
CA HIS A 274 2.00 -3.06 10.38
C HIS A 274 0.52 -3.53 10.30
N TRP A 275 -0.04 -3.66 9.10
CA TRP A 275 -1.45 -4.03 8.88
C TRP A 275 -1.89 -5.36 9.50
N VAL A 276 -0.97 -6.27 9.82
CA VAL A 276 -1.32 -7.54 10.49
C VAL A 276 -1.50 -7.39 12.00
N ILE A 277 -1.06 -6.27 12.58
CA ILE A 277 -1.08 -6.03 14.03
C ILE A 277 -2.49 -6.10 14.63
N PRO A 278 -3.55 -5.56 14.02
CA PRO A 278 -4.91 -5.69 14.55
C PRO A 278 -5.32 -7.16 14.75
N ASN A 279 -5.02 -8.02 13.78
CA ASN A 279 -5.36 -9.44 13.83
C ASN A 279 -4.51 -10.19 14.87
N ILE A 280 -3.21 -9.88 14.95
CA ILE A 280 -2.31 -10.45 15.97
C ILE A 280 -2.79 -10.09 17.38
N ARG A 281 -3.16 -8.83 17.60
CA ARG A 281 -3.70 -8.33 18.88
C ARG A 281 -5.03 -9.00 19.23
N ASN A 282 -5.93 -9.14 18.26
CA ASN A 282 -7.22 -9.80 18.47
C ASN A 282 -7.07 -11.29 18.78
N ALA A 283 -6.11 -11.98 18.15
CA ALA A 283 -5.76 -13.36 18.44
C ALA A 283 -5.00 -13.53 19.78
N LYS A 284 -4.59 -12.43 20.42
CA LYS A 284 -3.77 -12.42 21.64
C LYS A 284 -2.47 -13.22 21.48
N LEU A 285 -1.91 -13.23 20.27
CA LEU A 285 -0.65 -13.91 20.00
C LEU A 285 0.50 -13.14 20.64
N ASN A 286 1.37 -13.83 21.38
CA ASN A 286 2.59 -13.26 21.93
C ASN A 286 3.62 -13.05 20.80
N SER A 287 3.45 -11.97 20.08
CA SER A 287 4.23 -11.63 18.89
C SER A 287 5.02 -10.34 19.10
N ASP A 288 6.16 -10.24 18.43
CA ASP A 288 6.95 -9.02 18.33
C ASP A 288 7.51 -8.89 16.91
N VAL A 289 8.23 -7.80 16.65
CA VAL A 289 8.81 -7.52 15.33
C VAL A 289 10.34 -7.35 15.44
N ALA A 290 11.01 -7.68 14.36
CA ALA A 290 12.43 -7.46 14.17
C ALA A 290 12.69 -6.84 12.79
N ILE A 291 13.76 -6.04 12.71
CA ILE A 291 14.29 -5.57 11.42
C ILE A 291 14.65 -6.80 10.57
N PRO A 292 14.36 -6.81 9.25
CA PRO A 292 14.76 -7.92 8.39
C PRO A 292 16.27 -8.22 8.48
N PRO A 293 16.68 -9.48 8.32
CA PRO A 293 18.08 -9.87 8.45
C PRO A 293 18.95 -9.22 7.36
N THR A 294 20.18 -8.91 7.72
CA THR A 294 21.15 -8.23 6.86
C THR A 294 21.95 -9.22 6.02
N LYS A 295 22.32 -8.83 4.81
CA LYS A 295 23.33 -9.49 3.98
C LYS A 295 24.50 -8.54 3.71
N VAL A 296 24.27 -7.51 2.91
CA VAL A 296 25.25 -6.46 2.57
C VAL A 296 24.92 -5.17 3.33
N ASN A 297 23.65 -4.94 3.59
CA ASN A 297 23.11 -3.80 4.32
C ASN A 297 21.82 -4.20 5.06
N ASP A 298 21.20 -3.26 5.76
CA ASP A 298 19.99 -3.44 6.55
C ASP A 298 18.74 -2.81 5.92
N TYR A 299 18.76 -2.58 4.59
CA TYR A 299 17.61 -1.98 3.92
C TYR A 299 16.41 -2.92 3.86
N THR A 300 15.24 -2.36 4.20
CA THR A 300 13.94 -2.95 3.92
C THR A 300 13.19 -2.11 2.90
N VAL A 301 11.99 -2.53 2.52
CA VAL A 301 11.11 -1.81 1.61
C VAL A 301 10.20 -0.86 2.39
N VAL A 302 9.89 0.31 1.82
CA VAL A 302 8.79 1.16 2.24
C VAL A 302 7.79 1.32 1.10
N GLY A 303 6.52 1.24 1.45
CA GLY A 303 5.38 1.64 0.64
C GLY A 303 4.45 2.47 1.51
N PHE A 304 3.59 3.27 0.91
CA PHE A 304 2.65 4.07 1.65
C PHE A 304 1.27 4.06 1.02
N GLY A 305 0.26 4.13 1.89
CA GLY A 305 -1.11 4.39 1.53
C GLY A 305 -1.33 5.87 1.25
N ALA A 306 -2.20 6.15 0.31
CA ALA A 306 -2.55 7.51 -0.05
C ALA A 306 -3.98 7.60 -0.55
N VAL A 307 -4.53 8.80 -0.55
CA VAL A 307 -5.78 9.10 -1.22
C VAL A 307 -5.54 10.01 -2.41
N CYS A 308 -6.35 9.84 -3.45
CA CYS A 308 -6.37 10.71 -4.62
C CYS A 308 -7.80 10.98 -5.06
N ILE A 309 -7.98 12.02 -5.85
CA ILE A 309 -9.27 12.45 -6.38
C ILE A 309 -9.29 12.19 -7.89
N LYS A 310 -10.38 11.64 -8.42
CA LYS A 310 -10.56 11.53 -9.87
C LYS A 310 -10.54 12.92 -10.52
N LYS A 311 -9.99 13.01 -11.71
CA LYS A 311 -9.99 14.26 -12.47
C LYS A 311 -11.41 14.74 -12.75
N GLY A 312 -11.68 16.03 -12.45
CA GLY A 312 -12.97 16.65 -12.70
C GLY A 312 -14.10 16.07 -11.84
N ALA A 313 -13.84 15.73 -10.58
CA ALA A 313 -14.87 15.31 -9.63
C ALA A 313 -15.91 16.41 -9.42
N ASP A 314 -17.18 16.05 -9.34
CA ASP A 314 -18.25 16.98 -8.99
C ASP A 314 -18.11 17.41 -7.52
N ASN A 315 -18.61 18.61 -7.16
CA ASN A 315 -18.56 19.14 -5.80
C ASN A 315 -17.16 19.12 -5.17
N MET A 316 -16.15 19.56 -5.91
CA MET A 316 -14.73 19.47 -5.56
C MET A 316 -14.44 19.97 -4.13
N ASP A 317 -15.09 21.05 -3.67
CA ASP A 317 -14.87 21.57 -2.31
C ASP A 317 -15.27 20.53 -1.24
N ALA A 318 -16.39 19.82 -1.44
CA ALA A 318 -16.82 18.76 -0.52
C ALA A 318 -15.93 17.50 -0.64
N VAL A 319 -15.52 17.16 -1.85
CA VAL A 319 -14.58 16.03 -2.09
C VAL A 319 -13.23 16.31 -1.43
N GLN A 320 -12.69 17.51 -1.56
CA GLN A 320 -11.45 17.92 -0.87
C GLN A 320 -11.63 17.97 0.66
N ALA A 321 -12.80 18.40 1.16
CA ALA A 321 -13.09 18.34 2.58
C ALA A 321 -13.14 16.90 3.10
N MET A 322 -13.68 15.94 2.32
CA MET A 322 -13.65 14.52 2.66
C MET A 322 -12.20 13.98 2.68
N VAL A 323 -11.39 14.35 1.71
CA VAL A 323 -9.95 14.00 1.70
C VAL A 323 -9.25 14.57 2.94
N ALA A 324 -9.54 15.80 3.35
CA ALA A 324 -8.99 16.38 4.58
C ALA A 324 -9.38 15.59 5.85
N GLU A 325 -10.59 15.02 5.91
CA GLU A 325 -11.00 14.14 7.02
C GLU A 325 -10.31 12.75 6.96
N LEU A 326 -9.98 12.26 5.78
CA LEU A 326 -9.27 10.99 5.58
C LEU A 326 -7.76 11.08 5.87
N THR A 327 -7.19 12.29 5.88
CA THR A 327 -5.73 12.50 5.93
C THR A 327 -5.30 13.47 7.03
N GLY A 328 -6.26 13.98 7.80
CA GLY A 328 -6.00 14.94 8.88
C GLY A 328 -5.50 14.27 10.17
N PRO A 329 -5.18 15.09 11.21
CA PRO A 329 -4.62 14.59 12.47
C PRO A 329 -5.51 13.56 13.18
N GLU A 330 -6.82 13.70 13.09
CA GLU A 330 -7.77 12.74 13.66
C GLU A 330 -7.74 11.39 12.93
N ALA A 331 -7.57 11.39 11.60
CA ALA A 331 -7.42 10.17 10.83
C ALA A 331 -6.10 9.47 11.18
N GLU A 332 -5.01 10.23 11.32
CA GLU A 332 -3.71 9.70 11.77
C GLU A 332 -3.80 9.08 13.17
N ALA A 333 -4.55 9.71 14.09
CA ALA A 333 -4.81 9.15 15.41
C ALA A 333 -5.68 7.87 15.34
N ASP A 334 -6.64 7.80 14.43
CA ASP A 334 -7.43 6.58 14.19
C ASP A 334 -6.54 5.44 13.66
N VAL A 335 -5.62 5.71 12.72
CA VAL A 335 -4.62 4.73 12.24
C VAL A 335 -3.74 4.24 13.39
N ALA A 336 -3.23 5.13 14.23
CA ALA A 336 -2.43 4.78 15.39
C ALA A 336 -3.19 3.86 16.37
N LYS A 337 -4.45 4.16 16.62
CA LYS A 337 -5.31 3.43 17.56
C LYS A 337 -5.72 2.07 17.05
N THR A 338 -6.09 1.97 15.78
CA THR A 338 -6.42 0.68 15.16
C THR A 338 -5.19 -0.16 14.91
N GLY A 339 -4.07 0.46 14.56
CA GLY A 339 -2.83 -0.22 14.17
C GLY A 339 -2.90 -0.78 12.76
N SER A 340 -3.76 -0.24 11.88
CA SER A 340 -3.89 -0.74 10.49
C SER A 340 -2.65 -0.46 9.64
N ALA A 341 -1.85 0.54 10.02
CA ALA A 341 -0.60 0.90 9.35
C ALA A 341 0.31 1.70 10.31
N VAL A 342 1.49 2.09 9.86
CA VAL A 342 2.30 3.12 10.52
C VAL A 342 1.71 4.48 10.16
N PRO A 343 1.35 5.33 11.13
CA PRO A 343 0.85 6.66 10.84
C PRO A 343 1.82 7.47 9.98
N GLY A 344 1.32 8.26 9.04
CA GLY A 344 2.12 9.19 8.26
C GLY A 344 2.67 10.35 9.09
N SER A 345 1.90 10.79 10.08
CA SER A 345 2.26 11.80 11.08
C SER A 345 3.16 11.20 12.16
N LYS A 346 4.29 11.86 12.43
CA LYS A 346 5.19 11.49 13.51
C LYS A 346 4.51 11.58 14.88
N ALA A 347 3.73 12.65 15.11
CA ALA A 347 3.01 12.84 16.36
C ALA A 347 2.03 11.68 16.63
N ALA A 348 1.35 11.16 15.62
CA ALA A 348 0.46 10.01 15.76
C ALA A 348 1.23 8.71 16.01
N ALA A 349 2.42 8.53 15.44
CA ALA A 349 3.28 7.37 15.71
C ALA A 349 3.91 7.38 17.13
N GLU A 350 3.85 8.49 17.84
CA GLU A 350 4.28 8.63 19.24
C GLU A 350 3.13 8.45 20.24
N LEU A 351 1.89 8.23 19.78
CA LEU A 351 0.74 8.00 20.66
C LEU A 351 0.89 6.70 21.45
N PRO A 352 0.48 6.69 22.74
CA PRO A 352 0.55 5.49 23.59
C PRO A 352 -0.16 4.28 22.98
N GLU A 353 -1.27 4.50 22.27
CA GLU A 353 -2.06 3.44 21.62
C GLU A 353 -1.27 2.73 20.51
N TYR A 354 -0.49 3.47 19.70
CA TYR A 354 0.39 2.91 18.69
C TYR A 354 1.55 2.14 19.35
N LEU A 355 2.17 2.73 20.36
CA LEU A 355 3.35 2.16 21.03
C LEU A 355 3.01 0.98 21.97
N ALA A 356 1.73 0.74 22.24
CA ALA A 356 1.31 -0.31 23.18
C ALA A 356 1.60 -1.74 22.66
N PHE A 357 1.59 -1.93 21.34
CA PHE A 357 1.81 -3.25 20.72
C PHE A 357 2.17 -3.12 19.24
N PRO A 358 3.13 -3.93 18.75
CA PRO A 358 3.94 -4.93 19.47
C PRO A 358 4.96 -4.26 20.42
N PRO A 359 5.63 -5.03 21.30
CA PRO A 359 6.65 -4.46 22.23
C PRO A 359 7.71 -3.61 21.53
N SER A 360 8.11 -4.02 20.32
CA SER A 360 9.10 -3.34 19.50
C SER A 360 8.48 -2.41 18.42
N ALA A 361 7.25 -1.90 18.63
CA ALA A 361 6.57 -0.99 17.68
C ALA A 361 7.45 0.21 17.24
N PRO A 362 8.28 0.83 18.07
CA PRO A 362 9.16 1.93 17.65
C PRO A 362 10.11 1.56 16.49
N LEU A 363 10.43 0.27 16.29
CA LEU A 363 11.30 -0.17 15.21
C LEU A 363 10.75 0.16 13.83
N PHE A 364 9.42 0.16 13.63
CA PHE A 364 8.83 0.55 12.36
C PHE A 364 9.30 1.96 11.95
N TYR A 365 9.22 2.91 12.85
CA TYR A 365 9.61 4.30 12.57
C TYR A 365 11.14 4.49 12.53
N GLN A 366 11.87 3.78 13.39
CA GLN A 366 13.33 3.86 13.45
C GLN A 366 14.03 3.34 12.20
N THR A 367 13.41 2.40 11.49
CA THR A 367 13.97 1.85 10.23
C THR A 367 13.68 2.71 9.00
N LEU A 368 12.88 3.77 9.10
CA LEU A 368 12.55 4.62 7.95
C LEU A 368 13.78 5.15 7.18
N PRO A 369 14.88 5.58 7.83
CA PRO A 369 16.10 5.98 7.12
C PRO A 369 16.81 4.80 6.39
N HIS A 370 16.45 3.56 6.70
CA HIS A 370 17.00 2.33 6.13
C HIS A 370 15.98 1.64 5.24
N THR A 371 15.19 2.41 4.51
CA THR A 371 14.22 1.87 3.55
C THR A 371 14.53 2.32 2.12
N LYS A 372 14.08 1.52 1.17
CA LYS A 372 13.96 1.90 -0.25
C LYS A 372 12.49 1.82 -0.65
N ALA A 373 12.06 2.76 -1.48
CA ALA A 373 10.70 2.73 -2.02
C ALA A 373 10.45 1.44 -2.82
N VAL A 374 9.23 0.92 -2.72
CA VAL A 374 8.81 -0.20 -3.57
C VAL A 374 8.83 0.25 -5.04
N PRO A 375 9.45 -0.52 -5.95
CA PRO A 375 9.48 -0.16 -7.37
C PRO A 375 8.07 -0.06 -7.97
N SER A 376 7.70 1.13 -8.43
CA SER A 376 6.33 1.47 -8.84
C SER A 376 6.29 2.19 -10.22
N PRO A 377 6.81 1.55 -11.30
CA PRO A 377 6.81 2.15 -12.63
C PRO A 377 5.38 2.28 -13.21
N ALA A 378 5.20 3.09 -14.26
CA ALA A 378 3.88 3.29 -14.87
C ALA A 378 3.26 2.02 -15.51
N ASN A 379 4.04 0.98 -15.75
CA ASN A 379 3.61 -0.37 -16.13
C ASN A 379 3.67 -1.38 -14.98
N PHE A 380 3.56 -0.92 -13.73
CA PHE A 380 3.68 -1.72 -12.51
C PHE A 380 2.94 -3.06 -12.57
N GLN A 381 1.68 -3.04 -13.02
CA GLN A 381 0.85 -4.24 -13.11
C GLN A 381 1.50 -5.35 -13.96
N GLU A 382 2.11 -4.99 -15.08
CA GLU A 382 2.77 -5.96 -15.96
C GLU A 382 4.11 -6.42 -15.35
N VAL A 383 4.87 -5.47 -14.81
CA VAL A 383 6.15 -5.74 -14.12
C VAL A 383 5.95 -6.72 -12.96
N GLU A 384 4.97 -6.47 -12.10
CA GLU A 384 4.67 -7.34 -10.97
C GLU A 384 4.28 -8.76 -11.42
N LYS A 385 3.39 -8.88 -12.42
CA LYS A 385 2.96 -10.18 -12.97
C LYS A 385 4.12 -10.97 -13.56
N ILE A 386 5.01 -10.32 -14.29
CA ILE A 386 6.20 -10.97 -14.87
C ILE A 386 7.10 -11.47 -13.74
N PHE A 387 7.47 -10.58 -12.82
CA PHE A 387 8.39 -10.91 -11.74
C PHE A 387 7.86 -12.05 -10.86
N ILE A 388 6.62 -11.96 -10.38
CA ILE A 388 6.02 -12.97 -9.49
C ILE A 388 5.87 -14.31 -10.20
N ARG A 389 5.52 -14.35 -11.48
CA ARG A 389 5.42 -15.60 -12.23
C ARG A 389 6.74 -16.37 -12.26
N TYR A 390 7.85 -15.71 -12.60
CA TYR A 390 9.16 -16.35 -12.63
C TYR A 390 9.67 -16.71 -11.24
N TYR A 391 9.44 -15.84 -10.27
CA TYR A 391 9.74 -16.13 -8.88
C TYR A 391 9.00 -17.39 -8.38
N THR A 392 7.70 -17.49 -8.62
CA THR A 392 6.90 -18.64 -8.19
C THR A 392 7.38 -19.94 -8.84
N ALA A 393 7.70 -19.91 -10.14
CA ALA A 393 8.24 -21.08 -10.84
C ALA A 393 9.58 -21.55 -10.25
N VAL A 394 10.44 -20.61 -9.83
CA VAL A 394 11.69 -20.94 -9.11
C VAL A 394 11.39 -21.56 -7.74
N MET A 395 10.50 -20.95 -6.95
CA MET A 395 10.18 -21.46 -5.62
C MET A 395 9.47 -22.82 -5.65
N ALA A 396 8.76 -23.14 -6.73
CA ALA A 396 8.15 -24.44 -6.97
C ALA A 396 9.09 -25.50 -7.56
N ASP A 397 10.37 -25.17 -7.80
CA ASP A 397 11.36 -26.02 -8.49
C ASP A 397 10.95 -26.43 -9.93
N GLU A 398 10.11 -25.58 -10.56
CA GLU A 398 9.62 -25.76 -11.94
C GLU A 398 10.58 -25.14 -12.98
N MET A 399 11.43 -24.21 -12.56
CA MET A 399 12.38 -23.51 -13.42
C MET A 399 13.69 -23.23 -12.68
N SER A 400 14.81 -23.35 -13.41
CA SER A 400 16.12 -22.97 -12.88
C SER A 400 16.22 -21.45 -12.65
N ILE A 401 16.94 -21.02 -11.60
CA ILE A 401 17.15 -19.59 -11.31
C ILE A 401 17.78 -18.86 -12.52
N PRO A 402 18.82 -19.38 -13.18
CA PRO A 402 19.39 -18.70 -14.35
C PRO A 402 18.40 -18.51 -15.50
N ASP A 403 17.57 -19.52 -15.78
CA ASP A 403 16.59 -19.45 -16.85
C ASP A 403 15.46 -18.46 -16.49
N ALA A 404 15.00 -18.48 -15.24
CA ALA A 404 14.00 -17.54 -14.74
C ALA A 404 14.49 -16.09 -14.82
N CYS A 405 15.71 -15.81 -14.35
CA CYS A 405 16.31 -14.49 -14.43
C CYS A 405 16.44 -14.01 -15.88
N LYS A 406 16.91 -14.87 -16.78
CA LYS A 406 17.07 -14.54 -18.20
C LYS A 406 15.74 -14.26 -18.91
N GLN A 407 14.71 -15.07 -18.66
CA GLN A 407 13.41 -14.90 -19.29
C GLN A 407 12.67 -13.70 -18.70
N ALA A 408 12.72 -13.50 -17.37
CA ALA A 408 12.14 -12.34 -16.73
C ALA A 408 12.81 -11.04 -17.22
N ASP A 409 14.13 -11.03 -17.36
CA ASP A 409 14.85 -9.86 -17.90
C ASP A 409 14.37 -9.47 -19.28
N ALA A 410 14.24 -10.42 -20.19
CA ALA A 410 13.77 -10.17 -21.54
C ALA A 410 12.33 -9.60 -21.56
N GLU A 411 11.41 -10.22 -20.82
CA GLU A 411 10.01 -9.78 -20.81
C GLU A 411 9.83 -8.44 -20.09
N LEU A 412 10.55 -8.17 -19.01
CA LEU A 412 10.52 -6.88 -18.32
C LEU A 412 11.03 -5.76 -19.24
N ASN A 413 12.14 -5.96 -19.94
CA ASN A 413 12.68 -4.98 -20.88
C ASN A 413 11.75 -4.76 -22.07
N ASP A 414 11.06 -5.79 -22.57
CA ASP A 414 10.03 -5.65 -23.60
C ASP A 414 8.83 -4.83 -23.09
N SER A 415 8.42 -5.02 -21.84
CA SER A 415 7.37 -4.22 -21.19
C SER A 415 7.75 -2.75 -21.11
N PHE A 416 8.98 -2.45 -20.68
CA PHE A 416 9.49 -1.06 -20.65
C PHE A 416 9.60 -0.44 -22.05
N ALA A 417 9.99 -1.22 -23.05
CA ALA A 417 10.02 -0.73 -24.44
C ALA A 417 8.62 -0.35 -24.96
N ARG A 418 7.59 -1.18 -24.66
CA ARG A 418 6.19 -0.85 -24.98
C ARG A 418 5.70 0.39 -24.24
N LEU A 419 6.01 0.52 -22.94
CA LEU A 419 5.67 1.70 -22.16
C LEU A 419 6.28 2.96 -22.78
N LYS A 420 7.55 2.94 -23.11
CA LYS A 420 8.25 4.08 -23.74
C LYS A 420 7.62 4.48 -25.07
N ALA A 421 7.25 3.51 -25.89
CA ALA A 421 6.57 3.75 -27.17
C ALA A 421 5.16 4.36 -26.99
N SER A 422 4.47 4.05 -25.89
CA SER A 422 3.13 4.58 -25.60
C SER A 422 3.14 6.01 -25.05
N LEU A 423 4.29 6.48 -24.53
CA LEU A 423 4.46 7.81 -23.96
C LEU A 423 5.12 8.83 -24.90
N SER A 424 5.62 8.36 -26.07
CA SER A 424 6.20 9.17 -27.15
C SER A 424 5.15 9.62 -28.16
#